data_741349da5bbda73edb81806b03cde147
#
_entry.id   741349da5bbda73edb81806b03cde147
#
_cell.length_a   1.000
_cell.length_b   1.000
_cell.length_c   1.000
_cell.angle_alpha   90.00
_cell.angle_beta   90.00
_cell.angle_gamma   90.00
#
_symmetry.space_group_name_H-M   'P 1'
#
loop_
_entity.id
_entity.type
_entity.pdbx_description
1 polymer ?
#
loop_
_entity_poly.entity_id
_entity_poly.type
_entity_poly.pdbx_seq_one_letter_code
_entity_poly.pdbx_strand_id
1 'polypeptide(L)'
;MSNYSGLNILKSNAKELAKKKGIKLTEALEAIAIDAAFSNYHELSSVAKRFPLEPRLMKAAFGETHFENVIFSSDVYVQFEMAVDELLSDAVASTNANGFAVYDLEPTEVQYDEEKGLLNMTVAFSYEGEQMPDHFFSGISFFLTANVPLIYRDNNWLIAEEGIEIISSDSNADPDSDWYDL
;
A
#
# COMPACT_ATOMS: atom_id res chain seq x y z
N MET A 1 -21.03 -8.60 10.72
CA MET A 1 -19.73 -9.30 10.58
C MET A 1 -19.04 -8.68 9.41
N SER A 2 -17.85 -8.17 9.61
CA SER A 2 -17.09 -7.51 8.55
C SER A 2 -16.72 -8.52 7.46
N ASN A 3 -16.99 -8.17 6.19
CA ASN A 3 -16.74 -9.09 5.07
C ASN A 3 -15.26 -9.30 4.81
N TYR A 4 -14.42 -8.35 5.21
CA TYR A 4 -12.98 -8.29 4.91
C TYR A 4 -12.08 -8.53 6.13
N SER A 5 -12.59 -9.09 7.23
CA SER A 5 -11.70 -9.59 8.28
C SER A 5 -10.86 -10.76 7.78
N GLY A 6 -9.65 -10.92 8.27
CA GLY A 6 -8.76 -12.01 7.86
C GLY A 6 -9.42 -13.39 7.93
N LEU A 7 -10.19 -13.66 8.98
CA LEU A 7 -10.95 -14.92 9.11
C LEU A 7 -11.99 -15.09 7.99
N ASN A 8 -12.70 -14.03 7.61
CA ASN A 8 -13.75 -14.13 6.59
C ASN A 8 -13.17 -14.24 5.18
N ILE A 9 -12.04 -13.59 4.91
CA ILE A 9 -11.28 -13.79 3.67
C ILE A 9 -10.87 -15.28 3.56
N LEU A 10 -10.26 -15.85 4.60
CA LEU A 10 -9.85 -17.26 4.57
C LEU A 10 -11.03 -18.22 4.46
N LYS A 11 -12.19 -17.91 5.04
CA LYS A 11 -13.42 -18.68 4.82
C LYS A 11 -13.92 -18.59 3.37
N SER A 12 -13.79 -17.44 2.74
CA SER A 12 -14.14 -17.26 1.32
C SER A 12 -13.21 -18.10 0.45
N ASN A 13 -11.90 -18.02 0.69
CA ASN A 13 -10.90 -18.82 -0.01
C ASN A 13 -11.15 -20.34 0.17
N ALA A 14 -11.59 -20.77 1.36
CA ALA A 14 -11.95 -22.16 1.61
C ALA A 14 -13.18 -22.60 0.79
N LYS A 15 -14.19 -21.75 0.63
CA LYS A 15 -15.37 -22.04 -0.21
C LYS A 15 -14.97 -22.20 -1.68
N GLU A 16 -14.09 -21.34 -2.17
CA GLU A 16 -13.59 -21.43 -3.55
C GLU A 16 -12.74 -22.70 -3.75
N LEU A 17 -11.85 -23.00 -2.81
CA LEU A 17 -11.05 -24.22 -2.81
C LEU A 17 -11.93 -25.48 -2.83
N ALA A 18 -12.96 -25.52 -1.97
CA ALA A 18 -13.91 -26.62 -1.90
C ALA A 18 -14.62 -26.83 -3.25
N LYS A 19 -15.08 -25.73 -3.87
CA LYS A 19 -15.74 -25.77 -5.19
C LYS A 19 -14.78 -26.22 -6.29
N LYS A 20 -13.55 -25.69 -6.31
CA LYS A 20 -12.54 -26.01 -7.33
C LYS A 20 -12.06 -27.46 -7.26
N LYS A 21 -11.88 -28.00 -6.05
CA LYS A 21 -11.36 -29.37 -5.84
C LYS A 21 -12.47 -30.42 -5.66
N GLY A 22 -13.75 -30.03 -5.55
CA GLY A 22 -14.86 -30.95 -5.30
C GLY A 22 -14.80 -31.63 -3.94
N ILE A 23 -14.22 -30.98 -2.92
CA ILE A 23 -14.08 -31.49 -1.56
C ILE A 23 -15.09 -30.84 -0.61
N LYS A 24 -15.25 -31.40 0.59
CA LYS A 24 -16.13 -30.81 1.61
C LYS A 24 -15.53 -29.49 2.12
N LEU A 25 -16.40 -28.53 2.48
CA LEU A 25 -15.96 -27.24 3.04
C LEU A 25 -15.10 -27.41 4.31
N THR A 26 -15.41 -28.39 5.15
CA THR A 26 -14.61 -28.72 6.34
C THR A 26 -13.19 -29.13 6.00
N GLU A 27 -13.00 -29.92 4.96
CA GLU A 27 -11.68 -30.33 4.48
C GLU A 27 -10.91 -29.13 3.90
N ALA A 28 -11.60 -28.26 3.18
CA ALA A 28 -10.99 -27.02 2.65
C ALA A 28 -10.58 -26.05 3.76
N LEU A 29 -11.39 -25.90 4.81
CA LEU A 29 -11.06 -25.08 5.98
C LEU A 29 -9.83 -25.59 6.73
N GLU A 30 -9.73 -26.92 6.92
CA GLU A 30 -8.55 -27.54 7.53
C GLU A 30 -7.30 -27.34 6.64
N ALA A 31 -7.43 -27.53 5.33
CA ALA A 31 -6.31 -27.31 4.41
C ALA A 31 -5.77 -25.87 4.47
N ILE A 32 -6.67 -24.87 4.43
CA ILE A 32 -6.27 -23.45 4.56
C ILE A 32 -5.63 -23.16 5.92
N ALA A 33 -6.14 -23.74 7.00
CA ALA A 33 -5.54 -23.55 8.32
C ALA A 33 -4.11 -24.10 8.40
N ILE A 34 -3.88 -25.28 7.82
CA ILE A 34 -2.53 -25.89 7.76
C ILE A 34 -1.59 -25.05 6.87
N ASP A 35 -2.06 -24.61 5.69
CA ASP A 35 -1.29 -23.75 4.79
C ASP A 35 -0.91 -22.42 5.46
N ALA A 36 -1.79 -21.91 6.33
CA ALA A 36 -1.56 -20.70 7.15
C ALA A 36 -0.70 -20.96 8.41
N ALA A 37 -0.07 -22.14 8.52
CA ALA A 37 0.76 -22.55 9.65
C ALA A 37 0.03 -22.63 11.01
N PHE A 38 -1.28 -22.95 10.98
CA PHE A 38 -2.05 -23.36 12.17
C PHE A 38 -2.21 -24.87 12.21
N SER A 39 -2.34 -25.45 13.42
CA SER A 39 -2.49 -26.90 13.57
C SER A 39 -3.83 -27.43 13.01
N ASN A 40 -4.87 -26.60 12.99
CA ASN A 40 -6.21 -26.91 12.50
C ASN A 40 -7.06 -25.64 12.41
N TYR A 41 -8.25 -25.76 11.82
CA TYR A 41 -9.18 -24.62 11.67
C TYR A 41 -9.72 -24.09 13.02
N HIS A 42 -9.81 -24.94 14.06
CA HIS A 42 -10.23 -24.47 15.39
C HIS A 42 -9.22 -23.49 15.99
N GLU A 43 -7.91 -23.81 15.91
CA GLU A 43 -6.84 -22.92 16.33
C GLU A 43 -6.88 -21.60 15.54
N LEU A 44 -6.89 -21.66 14.20
CA LEU A 44 -6.98 -20.50 13.34
C LEU A 44 -8.16 -19.60 13.74
N SER A 45 -9.36 -20.16 13.87
CA SER A 45 -10.56 -19.40 14.24
C SER A 45 -10.48 -18.79 15.64
N SER A 46 -9.83 -19.47 16.58
CA SER A 46 -9.65 -18.98 17.95
C SER A 46 -8.63 -17.84 18.02
N VAL A 47 -7.52 -17.96 17.28
CA VAL A 47 -6.50 -16.92 17.15
C VAL A 47 -7.09 -15.70 16.46
N ALA A 48 -7.78 -15.86 15.33
CA ALA A 48 -8.38 -14.74 14.59
C ALA A 48 -9.39 -13.93 15.42
N LYS A 49 -10.09 -14.54 16.36
CA LYS A 49 -11.02 -13.85 17.27
C LYS A 49 -10.31 -13.05 18.36
N ARG A 50 -9.15 -13.51 18.83
CA ARG A 50 -8.42 -12.91 19.94
C ARG A 50 -7.35 -11.91 19.46
N PHE A 51 -6.75 -12.23 18.33
CA PHE A 51 -5.61 -11.51 17.74
C PHE A 51 -5.83 -11.37 16.23
N PRO A 52 -6.74 -10.48 15.79
CA PRO A 52 -7.11 -10.34 14.38
C PRO A 52 -5.94 -9.91 13.47
N LEU A 53 -4.89 -9.32 14.04
CA LEU A 53 -3.67 -8.90 13.34
C LEU A 53 -2.48 -9.85 13.59
N GLU A 54 -2.74 -11.11 13.95
CA GLU A 54 -1.66 -12.09 14.13
C GLU A 54 -0.95 -12.35 12.80
N PRO A 55 0.40 -12.31 12.76
CA PRO A 55 1.17 -12.29 11.50
C PRO A 55 0.91 -13.46 10.54
N ARG A 56 0.70 -14.70 11.03
CA ARG A 56 0.36 -15.85 10.18
C ARG A 56 -1.01 -15.69 9.54
N LEU A 57 -1.98 -15.18 10.33
CA LEU A 57 -3.32 -14.87 9.84
C LEU A 57 -3.28 -13.78 8.77
N MET A 58 -2.55 -12.70 9.05
CA MET A 58 -2.37 -11.59 8.13
C MET A 58 -1.72 -12.05 6.82
N LYS A 59 -0.63 -12.80 6.91
CA LYS A 59 0.06 -13.34 5.73
C LYS A 59 -0.84 -14.24 4.88
N ALA A 60 -1.63 -15.09 5.52
CA ALA A 60 -2.53 -16.01 4.82
C ALA A 60 -3.73 -15.30 4.18
N ALA A 61 -4.28 -14.26 4.85
CA ALA A 61 -5.47 -13.56 4.38
C ALA A 61 -5.15 -12.45 3.38
N PHE A 62 -4.08 -11.69 3.61
CA PHE A 62 -3.78 -10.44 2.91
C PHE A 62 -2.47 -10.46 2.13
N GLY A 63 -1.70 -11.54 2.20
CA GLY A 63 -0.40 -11.65 1.55
C GLY A 63 0.76 -11.00 2.31
N GLU A 64 0.46 -10.16 3.33
CA GLU A 64 1.46 -9.46 4.13
C GLU A 64 1.28 -9.71 5.63
N THR A 65 2.38 -9.68 6.38
CA THR A 65 2.36 -9.90 7.83
C THR A 65 1.87 -8.69 8.62
N HIS A 66 2.07 -7.50 8.07
CA HIS A 66 1.66 -6.21 8.63
C HIS A 66 1.13 -5.33 7.51
N PHE A 67 0.15 -4.50 7.81
CA PHE A 67 -0.44 -3.61 6.79
C PHE A 67 0.54 -2.55 6.28
N GLU A 68 1.50 -2.13 7.11
CA GLU A 68 2.57 -1.20 6.74
C GLU A 68 3.39 -1.70 5.54
N ASN A 69 3.47 -3.02 5.36
CA ASN A 69 4.23 -3.62 4.27
C ASN A 69 3.49 -3.61 2.93
N VAL A 70 2.19 -3.35 2.93
CA VAL A 70 1.37 -3.41 1.72
C VAL A 70 1.86 -2.44 0.65
N ILE A 71 2.30 -1.25 1.04
CA ILE A 71 2.81 -0.23 0.10
C ILE A 71 4.04 -0.71 -0.68
N PHE A 72 4.83 -1.61 -0.10
CA PHE A 72 6.05 -2.16 -0.70
C PHE A 72 5.79 -3.40 -1.57
N SER A 73 4.54 -3.90 -1.64
CA SER A 73 4.22 -4.97 -2.59
C SER A 73 4.39 -4.46 -4.03
N SER A 74 4.94 -5.28 -4.93
CA SER A 74 5.36 -4.85 -6.27
C SER A 74 4.25 -4.14 -7.04
N ASP A 75 3.02 -4.66 -6.99
CA ASP A 75 1.90 -4.11 -7.75
C ASP A 75 1.42 -2.77 -7.19
N VAL A 76 1.39 -2.63 -5.86
CA VAL A 76 1.00 -1.37 -5.19
C VAL A 76 2.09 -0.32 -5.36
N TYR A 77 3.35 -0.71 -5.17
CA TYR A 77 4.48 0.22 -5.30
C TYR A 77 4.55 0.85 -6.69
N VAL A 78 4.40 0.05 -7.75
CA VAL A 78 4.38 0.56 -9.12
C VAL A 78 3.19 1.52 -9.36
N GLN A 79 2.00 1.17 -8.86
CA GLN A 79 0.84 2.07 -8.95
C GLN A 79 1.09 3.38 -8.19
N PHE A 80 1.74 3.29 -7.02
CA PHE A 80 2.09 4.47 -6.22
C PHE A 80 3.07 5.38 -6.97
N GLU A 81 4.17 4.84 -7.51
CA GLU A 81 5.14 5.63 -8.29
C GLU A 81 4.46 6.31 -9.50
N MET A 82 3.65 5.58 -10.26
CA MET A 82 2.92 6.16 -11.39
C MET A 82 1.98 7.30 -10.99
N ALA A 83 1.28 7.14 -9.86
CA ALA A 83 0.39 8.19 -9.36
C ALA A 83 1.16 9.43 -8.85
N VAL A 84 2.32 9.23 -8.21
CA VAL A 84 3.20 10.33 -7.79
C VAL A 84 3.76 11.08 -9.00
N ASP A 85 4.22 10.36 -10.04
CA ASP A 85 4.69 10.95 -11.29
C ASP A 85 3.62 11.84 -11.94
N GLU A 86 2.37 11.36 -11.99
CA GLU A 86 1.26 12.11 -12.56
C GLU A 86 0.93 13.35 -11.72
N LEU A 87 0.83 13.22 -10.39
CA LEU A 87 0.50 14.30 -9.47
C LEU A 87 1.55 15.42 -9.45
N LEU A 88 2.83 15.07 -9.60
CA LEU A 88 3.95 16.00 -9.51
C LEU A 88 4.46 16.49 -10.87
N SER A 89 3.83 16.09 -11.98
CA SER A 89 4.27 16.41 -13.34
C SER A 89 4.50 17.90 -13.57
N ASP A 90 3.58 18.76 -13.11
CA ASP A 90 3.68 20.22 -13.25
C ASP A 90 4.78 20.80 -12.35
N ALA A 91 4.95 20.28 -11.14
CA ALA A 91 6.00 20.70 -10.23
C ALA A 91 7.39 20.32 -10.78
N VAL A 92 7.54 19.10 -11.29
CA VAL A 92 8.76 18.64 -11.96
C VAL A 92 9.08 19.47 -13.19
N ALA A 93 8.09 19.82 -14.01
CA ALA A 93 8.28 20.63 -15.21
C ALA A 93 8.82 22.06 -14.90
N SER A 94 8.63 22.55 -13.68
CA SER A 94 9.17 23.82 -13.23
C SER A 94 10.62 23.75 -12.71
N THR A 95 11.17 22.54 -12.58
CA THR A 95 12.56 22.31 -12.17
C THR A 95 13.49 22.21 -13.38
N ASN A 96 14.81 22.26 -13.13
CA ASN A 96 15.85 21.95 -14.11
C ASN A 96 16.46 20.56 -13.85
N ALA A 97 15.65 19.61 -13.42
CA ALA A 97 16.04 18.23 -13.13
C ALA A 97 15.22 17.23 -13.94
N ASN A 98 15.71 16.01 -14.03
CA ASN A 98 15.02 14.89 -14.67
C ASN A 98 15.26 13.60 -13.88
N GLY A 99 14.69 12.49 -14.35
CA GLY A 99 14.91 11.17 -13.76
C GLY A 99 14.38 11.06 -12.32
N PHE A 100 13.29 11.72 -12.01
CA PHE A 100 12.70 11.69 -10.68
C PHE A 100 12.25 10.28 -10.29
N ALA A 101 12.47 9.94 -9.01
CA ALA A 101 12.05 8.70 -8.41
C ALA A 101 11.68 8.88 -6.92
N VAL A 102 10.94 7.94 -6.39
CA VAL A 102 10.56 7.91 -4.97
C VAL A 102 11.71 7.34 -4.15
N TYR A 103 12.05 8.02 -3.05
CA TYR A 103 13.02 7.60 -2.05
C TYR A 103 12.45 7.72 -0.64
N ASP A 104 13.05 7.03 0.31
CA ASP A 104 12.76 7.12 1.75
C ASP A 104 11.27 6.96 2.10
N LEU A 105 10.55 6.09 1.34
CA LEU A 105 9.13 5.83 1.56
C LEU A 105 8.91 5.15 2.91
N GLU A 106 8.17 5.81 3.79
CA GLU A 106 7.87 5.35 5.14
C GLU A 106 6.37 5.50 5.47
N PRO A 107 5.64 4.42 5.80
CA PRO A 107 4.31 4.51 6.36
C PRO A 107 4.34 5.10 7.77
N THR A 108 3.57 6.17 8.00
CA THR A 108 3.50 6.89 9.29
C THR A 108 2.23 6.59 10.06
N GLU A 109 1.12 6.39 9.36
CA GLU A 109 -0.16 5.98 9.94
C GLU A 109 -0.83 4.93 9.07
N VAL A 110 -1.45 3.93 9.72
CA VAL A 110 -2.12 2.82 9.03
C VAL A 110 -3.41 2.47 9.73
N GLN A 111 -4.53 2.54 9.02
CA GLN A 111 -5.84 2.21 9.53
C GLN A 111 -6.61 1.32 8.56
N TYR A 112 -7.02 0.14 9.00
CA TYR A 112 -7.79 -0.81 8.20
C TYR A 112 -9.26 -0.87 8.62
N ASP A 113 -10.15 -0.64 7.66
CA ASP A 113 -11.60 -0.79 7.81
C ASP A 113 -12.02 -2.19 7.27
N GLU A 114 -12.23 -3.12 8.19
CA GLU A 114 -12.64 -4.49 7.87
C GLU A 114 -14.03 -4.57 7.21
N GLU A 115 -14.91 -3.58 7.40
CA GLU A 115 -16.25 -3.60 6.81
C GLU A 115 -16.20 -3.27 5.32
N LYS A 116 -15.30 -2.37 4.95
CA LYS A 116 -15.12 -1.92 3.57
C LYS A 116 -14.00 -2.64 2.83
N GLY A 117 -13.04 -3.24 3.56
CA GLY A 117 -11.79 -3.74 3.00
C GLY A 117 -10.92 -2.61 2.47
N LEU A 118 -10.92 -1.49 3.20
CA LEU A 118 -10.20 -0.27 2.89
C LEU A 118 -9.06 -0.08 3.89
N LEU A 119 -7.86 0.07 3.41
CA LEU A 119 -6.68 0.42 4.17
C LEU A 119 -6.31 1.86 3.85
N ASN A 120 -6.48 2.76 4.81
CA ASN A 120 -5.96 4.12 4.72
C ASN A 120 -4.55 4.15 5.28
N MET A 121 -3.62 4.62 4.48
CA MET A 121 -2.21 4.71 4.84
C MET A 121 -1.72 6.13 4.61
N THR A 122 -1.13 6.75 5.62
CA THR A 122 -0.35 7.97 5.45
C THR A 122 1.11 7.58 5.28
N VAL A 123 1.76 8.10 4.24
CA VAL A 123 3.16 7.83 3.94
C VAL A 123 3.94 9.14 3.85
N ALA A 124 5.17 9.14 4.34
CA ALA A 124 6.17 10.16 4.09
C ALA A 124 7.19 9.62 3.09
N PHE A 125 7.66 10.47 2.17
CA PHE A 125 8.67 10.10 1.18
C PHE A 125 9.34 11.33 0.59
N SER A 126 10.50 11.14 -0.05
CA SER A 126 11.09 12.14 -0.94
C SER A 126 10.92 11.70 -2.40
N TYR A 127 10.76 12.70 -3.27
CA TYR A 127 10.71 12.51 -4.72
C TYR A 127 11.83 13.34 -5.32
N GLU A 128 12.88 12.67 -5.81
CA GLU A 128 14.15 13.29 -6.12
C GLU A 128 14.56 13.03 -7.56
N GLY A 129 15.10 14.06 -8.20
CA GLY A 129 15.62 14.03 -9.56
C GLY A 129 17.10 14.34 -9.64
N GLU A 130 17.67 14.18 -10.81
CA GLU A 130 19.03 14.54 -11.13
C GLU A 130 19.08 15.90 -11.82
N GLN A 131 19.96 16.80 -11.34
CA GLN A 131 20.20 18.10 -11.95
C GLN A 131 20.66 17.95 -13.40
N MET A 132 19.97 18.63 -14.33
CA MET A 132 20.41 18.64 -15.72
C MET A 132 21.72 19.41 -15.87
N PRO A 133 22.71 18.86 -16.60
CA PRO A 133 23.95 19.56 -16.89
C PRO A 133 23.70 20.92 -17.59
N ASP A 134 24.49 21.92 -17.26
CA ASP A 134 24.45 23.25 -17.87
C ASP A 134 23.19 24.09 -17.58
N HIS A 135 22.33 23.65 -16.63
CA HIS A 135 21.17 24.36 -16.15
C HIS A 135 21.41 24.91 -14.75
N PHE A 136 20.78 26.04 -14.41
CA PHE A 136 20.81 26.57 -13.05
C PHE A 136 20.03 25.65 -12.11
N PHE A 137 20.47 25.56 -10.86
CA PHE A 137 19.74 24.83 -9.83
C PHE A 137 18.39 25.51 -9.54
N SER A 138 17.29 24.74 -9.60
CA SER A 138 15.94 25.21 -9.30
C SER A 138 15.17 24.24 -8.39
N GLY A 139 15.91 23.41 -7.64
CA GLY A 139 15.34 22.34 -6.82
C GLY A 139 15.37 21.00 -7.55
N ILE A 140 15.68 19.96 -6.79
CA ILE A 140 15.73 18.56 -7.28
C ILE A 140 15.03 17.60 -6.35
N SER A 141 14.53 18.06 -5.20
CA SER A 141 13.90 17.19 -4.20
C SER A 141 12.62 17.81 -3.68
N PHE A 142 11.58 16.99 -3.62
CA PHE A 142 10.32 17.28 -2.95
C PHE A 142 10.19 16.35 -1.75
N PHE A 143 9.80 16.91 -0.58
CA PHE A 143 9.53 16.17 0.65
C PHE A 143 8.02 16.14 0.87
N LEU A 144 7.43 14.98 0.89
CA LEU A 144 6.00 14.81 0.71
C LEU A 144 5.41 13.94 1.81
N THR A 145 4.18 14.26 2.17
CA THR A 145 3.30 13.36 2.91
C THR A 145 2.04 13.16 2.09
N ALA A 146 1.63 11.91 1.92
CA ALA A 146 0.45 11.57 1.15
C ALA A 146 -0.48 10.61 1.90
N ASN A 147 -1.78 10.72 1.65
CA ASN A 147 -2.76 9.71 1.99
C ASN A 147 -2.93 8.76 0.81
N VAL A 148 -2.78 7.46 1.08
CA VAL A 148 -2.84 6.39 0.10
C VAL A 148 -3.97 5.44 0.50
N PRO A 149 -5.17 5.57 -0.06
CA PRO A 149 -6.25 4.63 0.16
C PRO A 149 -6.04 3.37 -0.68
N LEU A 150 -5.99 2.21 -0.02
CA LEU A 150 -5.79 0.90 -0.64
C LEU A 150 -7.01 0.02 -0.40
N ILE A 151 -7.45 -0.70 -1.42
CA ILE A 151 -8.55 -1.65 -1.32
C ILE A 151 -8.05 -3.08 -1.54
N TYR A 152 -8.61 -4.01 -0.77
CA TYR A 152 -8.37 -5.44 -0.95
C TYR A 152 -9.51 -6.07 -1.75
N ARG A 153 -9.21 -6.51 -2.97
CA ARG A 153 -10.17 -7.16 -3.88
C ARG A 153 -9.51 -8.31 -4.63
N ASP A 154 -10.25 -9.37 -4.81
CA ASP A 154 -9.81 -10.55 -5.58
C ASP A 154 -8.43 -11.08 -5.16
N ASN A 155 -8.18 -11.10 -3.84
CA ASN A 155 -6.91 -11.49 -3.21
C ASN A 155 -5.73 -10.58 -3.58
N ASN A 156 -5.98 -9.34 -3.95
CA ASN A 156 -4.95 -8.37 -4.30
C ASN A 156 -5.20 -7.00 -3.68
N TRP A 157 -4.12 -6.25 -3.44
CA TRP A 157 -4.15 -4.86 -3.02
C TRP A 157 -4.05 -3.95 -4.23
N LEU A 158 -4.88 -2.90 -4.26
CA LEU A 158 -4.92 -1.90 -5.32
C LEU A 158 -5.10 -0.52 -4.67
N ILE A 159 -4.58 0.52 -5.31
CA ILE A 159 -4.95 1.90 -4.93
C ILE A 159 -6.44 2.09 -5.24
N ALA A 160 -7.17 2.70 -4.31
CA ALA A 160 -8.59 2.97 -4.48
C ALA A 160 -8.85 3.99 -5.61
N GLU A 161 -10.08 4.01 -6.13
CA GLU A 161 -10.45 4.89 -7.25
C GLU A 161 -10.29 6.39 -6.93
N GLU A 162 -10.35 6.76 -5.65
CA GLU A 162 -10.12 8.12 -5.17
C GLU A 162 -8.67 8.59 -5.42
N GLY A 163 -7.75 7.65 -5.63
CA GLY A 163 -6.35 7.93 -5.88
C GLY A 163 -5.58 8.38 -4.64
N ILE A 164 -4.36 8.88 -4.86
CA ILE A 164 -3.47 9.40 -3.82
C ILE A 164 -3.75 10.88 -3.62
N GLU A 165 -3.73 11.34 -2.37
CA GLU A 165 -3.84 12.76 -2.01
C GLU A 165 -2.56 13.24 -1.33
N ILE A 166 -1.91 14.27 -1.87
CA ILE A 166 -0.78 14.93 -1.21
C ILE A 166 -1.32 15.81 -0.08
N ILE A 167 -0.93 15.51 1.16
CA ILE A 167 -1.36 16.22 2.36
C ILE A 167 -0.43 17.41 2.63
N SER A 168 0.87 17.21 2.44
CA SER A 168 1.87 18.26 2.60
C SER A 168 3.01 18.07 1.61
N SER A 169 3.59 19.18 1.18
CA SER A 169 4.77 19.20 0.31
C SER A 169 5.70 20.32 0.74
N ASP A 170 6.99 20.05 0.66
CA ASP A 170 8.08 21.01 0.78
C ASP A 170 9.11 20.69 -0.31
N SER A 171 9.98 21.64 -0.65
CA SER A 171 10.98 21.41 -1.68
C SER A 171 12.29 22.10 -1.30
N ASN A 172 13.39 21.61 -1.86
CA ASN A 172 14.69 22.27 -1.77
C ASN A 172 14.93 23.31 -2.89
N ALA A 173 13.86 23.75 -3.57
CA ALA A 173 13.94 24.85 -4.51
C ALA A 173 14.37 26.13 -3.77
N ASP A 174 15.24 26.93 -4.43
CA ASP A 174 15.70 28.20 -3.87
C ASP A 174 14.50 29.19 -3.82
N PRO A 175 14.05 29.63 -2.62
CA PRO A 175 12.96 30.59 -2.51
C PRO A 175 13.34 31.98 -3.04
N ASP A 176 14.63 32.26 -3.24
CA ASP A 176 15.13 33.53 -3.75
C ASP A 176 15.34 33.54 -5.28
N SER A 177 14.83 32.55 -6.01
CA SER A 177 14.94 32.49 -7.48
C SER A 177 14.19 33.62 -8.23
N ASP A 178 13.36 34.40 -7.52
CA ASP A 178 12.65 35.58 -8.08
C ASP A 178 13.53 36.79 -8.44
N TRP A 179 14.83 36.73 -8.17
CA TRP A 179 15.72 37.87 -8.46
C TRP A 179 16.21 37.95 -9.93
N TYR A 180 15.65 37.15 -10.82
CA TYR A 180 15.89 37.22 -12.26
C TYR A 180 14.87 38.07 -13.06
N ASP A 181 13.89 38.68 -12.40
CA ASP A 181 12.99 39.68 -13.01
C ASP A 181 13.55 41.12 -12.90
N LEU A 182 14.81 41.34 -13.35
CA LEU A 182 15.37 42.65 -13.55
C LEU A 182 15.86 42.86 -15.00
#